data_4039357160de19cda10e75538a70dd75
#
_entry.id   4039357160de19cda10e75538a70dd75
#
_cell.length_a   1.000
_cell.length_b   1.000
_cell.length_c   1.000
_cell.angle_alpha   90.00
_cell.angle_beta   90.00
_cell.angle_gamma   90.00
#
_symmetry.space_group_name_H-M   'P 1'
#
loop_
_entity.id
_entity.type
_entity.pdbx_description
1 polymer ?
#
loop_
_entity_poly.entity_id
_entity_poly.type
_entity_poly.pdbx_seq_one_letter_code
_entity_poly.pdbx_strand_id
1 'polypeptide(L)'
;FFRDFLVYKLMKDYGNLYSGYKFSVGTDLKLITRYFGIIFVGVLAVSSVVMAVKKKETRTLFMWVQMIVCLFMFLSTQTHGQQHLLLYIPSLIMLTLISIRHITKEWALVGISLLALVHSVNVYIPRTQPHNIQEIKHMALIPNFSMLPVSRDDTDEILALKKKLDTTVYDGDTLGVLASSFTLNEDILINAEPSLGVKSIRDNNIVSLPQVDSRDRDLTPLYTVNYVLVASPAQTHLAEGSQTVVEEAVNSFMNYADIATAYEEVPECETVIDGITIKLFHRVRDEHQADIKTFEARLYK
;
A
#
# COMPACT_ATOMS: atom_id res chain seq x y z
N PHE A 1 34.45 5.00 -1.24
CA PHE A 1 33.71 4.65 -0.01
C PHE A 1 32.28 5.24 -0.04
N PHE A 2 32.11 6.53 -0.27
CA PHE A 2 30.78 7.18 -0.28
C PHE A 2 29.92 6.71 -1.48
N ARG A 3 30.51 6.53 -2.64
CA ARG A 3 29.85 5.98 -3.82
C ARG A 3 29.38 4.55 -3.62
N ASP A 4 30.22 3.68 -3.04
CA ASP A 4 29.92 2.27 -2.88
C ASP A 4 28.90 2.04 -1.73
N PHE A 5 28.91 2.91 -0.72
CA PHE A 5 27.96 2.84 0.38
C PHE A 5 26.56 3.39 0.01
N LEU A 6 26.47 4.57 -0.60
CA LEU A 6 25.20 5.22 -0.93
C LEU A 6 24.51 4.63 -2.18
N VAL A 7 25.26 4.42 -3.25
CA VAL A 7 24.67 4.05 -4.53
C VAL A 7 24.45 2.55 -4.64
N TYR A 8 25.42 1.74 -4.25
CA TYR A 8 25.37 0.32 -4.49
C TYR A 8 24.65 -0.42 -3.36
N LYS A 9 25.02 -0.17 -2.11
CA LYS A 9 24.50 -0.92 -0.97
C LYS A 9 23.07 -0.51 -0.62
N LEU A 10 22.79 0.77 -0.48
CA LEU A 10 21.45 1.26 -0.18
C LEU A 10 20.45 0.94 -1.31
N MET A 11 20.81 1.23 -2.57
CA MET A 11 19.84 1.01 -3.68
C MET A 11 19.64 -0.48 -3.96
N LYS A 12 20.68 -1.31 -3.88
CA LYS A 12 20.56 -2.74 -4.15
C LYS A 12 19.88 -3.49 -3.01
N ASP A 13 20.29 -3.25 -1.77
CA ASP A 13 19.71 -3.92 -0.61
C ASP A 13 18.27 -3.46 -0.37
N TYR A 14 18.01 -2.16 -0.49
CA TYR A 14 16.64 -1.61 -0.46
C TYR A 14 15.79 -2.07 -1.64
N GLY A 15 16.34 -2.09 -2.85
CA GLY A 15 15.63 -2.57 -4.02
C GLY A 15 15.22 -4.04 -3.91
N ASN A 16 16.06 -4.88 -3.31
CA ASN A 16 15.72 -6.27 -3.05
C ASN A 16 14.65 -6.40 -1.96
N LEU A 17 14.77 -5.62 -0.87
CA LEU A 17 13.84 -5.64 0.25
C LEU A 17 12.42 -5.22 -0.17
N TYR A 18 12.32 -4.26 -1.07
CA TYR A 18 11.05 -3.72 -1.56
C TYR A 18 10.66 -4.22 -2.96
N SER A 19 11.29 -5.29 -3.45
CA SER A 19 11.00 -5.84 -4.79
C SER A 19 9.54 -6.21 -4.98
N GLY A 20 8.86 -6.72 -3.96
CA GLY A 20 7.44 -7.05 -3.99
C GLY A 20 6.50 -5.83 -4.20
N TYR A 21 6.97 -4.63 -3.87
CA TYR A 21 6.24 -3.37 -4.09
C TYR A 21 6.56 -2.70 -5.43
N LYS A 22 7.34 -3.36 -6.28
CA LYS A 22 7.79 -2.80 -7.55
C LYS A 22 6.91 -3.25 -8.69
N PHE A 23 6.08 -2.35 -9.18
CA PHE A 23 5.30 -2.53 -10.38
C PHE A 23 6.04 -2.03 -11.63
N SER A 24 5.33 -1.83 -12.72
CA SER A 24 5.94 -1.32 -13.94
C SER A 24 6.19 0.19 -13.90
N VAL A 25 7.20 0.65 -14.66
CA VAL A 25 7.44 2.10 -14.89
C VAL A 25 6.17 2.80 -15.41
N GLY A 26 5.39 2.10 -16.24
CA GLY A 26 4.11 2.61 -16.74
C GLY A 26 3.11 2.89 -15.62
N THR A 27 3.08 2.05 -14.58
CA THR A 27 2.24 2.27 -13.38
C THR A 27 2.70 3.50 -12.61
N ASP A 28 4.01 3.68 -12.41
CA ASP A 28 4.57 4.87 -11.78
C ASP A 28 4.20 6.15 -12.51
N LEU A 29 4.34 6.17 -13.84
CA LEU A 29 3.97 7.33 -14.65
C LEU A 29 2.48 7.63 -14.57
N LYS A 30 1.62 6.61 -14.59
CA LYS A 30 0.17 6.78 -14.39
C LYS A 30 -0.12 7.39 -13.01
N LEU A 31 0.50 6.90 -11.94
CA LEU A 31 0.37 7.45 -10.60
C LEU A 31 0.78 8.92 -10.54
N ILE A 32 1.98 9.25 -10.97
CA ILE A 32 2.52 10.61 -10.96
C ILE A 32 1.60 11.56 -11.74
N THR A 33 1.13 11.16 -12.92
CA THR A 33 0.23 12.00 -13.71
C THR A 33 -1.14 12.17 -13.07
N ARG A 34 -1.62 11.19 -12.34
CA ARG A 34 -2.88 11.33 -11.58
C ARG A 34 -2.77 12.35 -10.45
N TYR A 35 -1.63 12.42 -9.77
CA TYR A 35 -1.44 13.38 -8.69
C TYR A 35 -1.18 14.80 -9.18
N PHE A 36 -0.37 14.95 -10.24
CA PHE A 36 0.07 16.27 -10.66
C PHE A 36 -0.57 16.74 -11.97
N GLY A 37 -1.10 15.83 -12.80
CA GLY A 37 -1.66 16.12 -14.12
C GLY A 37 -0.57 16.40 -15.18
N ILE A 38 -0.73 15.83 -16.36
CA ILE A 38 0.22 16.05 -17.48
C ILE A 38 0.26 17.52 -17.86
N ILE A 39 -0.89 18.19 -17.93
CA ILE A 39 -0.98 19.62 -18.32
C ILE A 39 -0.22 20.49 -17.32
N PHE A 40 -0.42 20.29 -16.02
CA PHE A 40 0.27 21.10 -15.00
C PHE A 40 1.78 20.91 -15.05
N VAL A 41 2.26 19.67 -15.08
CA VAL A 41 3.70 19.36 -15.17
C VAL A 41 4.30 19.90 -16.49
N GLY A 42 3.58 19.75 -17.61
CA GLY A 42 4.01 20.26 -18.92
C GLY A 42 4.13 21.79 -18.94
N VAL A 43 3.14 22.50 -18.39
CA VAL A 43 3.17 23.97 -18.29
C VAL A 43 4.35 24.42 -17.41
N LEU A 44 4.59 23.76 -16.28
CA LEU A 44 5.75 24.07 -15.44
C LEU A 44 7.07 23.78 -16.14
N ALA A 45 7.18 22.69 -16.89
CA ALA A 45 8.38 22.36 -17.65
C ALA A 45 8.70 23.43 -18.71
N VAL A 46 7.71 23.78 -19.53
CA VAL A 46 7.87 24.83 -20.56
C VAL A 46 8.20 26.18 -19.92
N SER A 47 7.47 26.56 -18.86
CA SER A 47 7.76 27.79 -18.11
C SER A 47 9.19 27.80 -17.58
N SER A 48 9.65 26.71 -16.99
CA SER A 48 11.00 26.59 -16.43
C SER A 48 12.10 26.74 -17.49
N VAL A 49 11.91 26.15 -18.66
CA VAL A 49 12.84 26.32 -19.78
C VAL A 49 12.89 27.78 -20.22
N VAL A 50 11.74 28.43 -20.38
CA VAL A 50 11.69 29.87 -20.73
C VAL A 50 12.35 30.72 -19.65
N MET A 51 12.16 30.43 -18.37
CA MET A 51 12.80 31.14 -17.26
C MET A 51 14.30 30.93 -17.23
N ALA A 52 14.77 29.70 -17.41
CA ALA A 52 16.20 29.39 -17.46
C ALA A 52 16.92 30.11 -18.61
N VAL A 53 16.33 30.09 -19.81
CA VAL A 53 16.95 30.64 -21.02
C VAL A 53 16.82 32.17 -21.09
N LYS A 54 15.60 32.71 -20.94
CA LYS A 54 15.33 34.15 -21.13
C LYS A 54 15.59 35.00 -19.89
N LYS A 55 15.40 34.47 -18.72
CA LYS A 55 15.52 35.20 -17.44
C LYS A 55 16.77 34.79 -16.64
N LYS A 56 17.54 33.83 -17.13
CA LYS A 56 18.74 33.26 -16.46
C LYS A 56 18.43 32.71 -15.04
N GLU A 57 17.20 32.22 -14.84
CA GLU A 57 16.74 31.71 -13.57
C GLU A 57 17.12 30.22 -13.42
N THR A 58 18.39 29.99 -13.11
CA THR A 58 18.98 28.64 -13.07
C THR A 58 18.44 27.77 -11.93
N ARG A 59 17.80 28.37 -10.90
CA ARG A 59 17.16 27.63 -9.80
C ARG A 59 16.08 26.68 -10.28
N THR A 60 15.38 27.02 -11.38
CA THR A 60 14.38 26.14 -11.97
C THR A 60 14.98 24.82 -12.46
N LEU A 61 16.19 24.86 -13.04
CA LEU A 61 16.89 23.64 -13.46
C LEU A 61 17.27 22.76 -12.26
N PHE A 62 17.73 23.38 -11.18
CA PHE A 62 18.06 22.65 -9.95
C PHE A 62 16.85 21.88 -9.39
N MET A 63 15.66 22.51 -9.35
CA MET A 63 14.43 21.87 -8.90
C MET A 63 14.05 20.67 -9.78
N TRP A 64 14.20 20.80 -11.12
CA TRP A 64 13.97 19.68 -12.03
C TRP A 64 14.96 18.54 -11.83
N VAL A 65 16.25 18.85 -11.66
CA VAL A 65 17.28 17.84 -11.38
C VAL A 65 16.94 17.10 -10.08
N GLN A 66 16.55 17.79 -9.02
CA GLN A 66 16.13 17.16 -7.77
C GLN A 66 14.95 16.21 -8.00
N MET A 67 13.90 16.63 -8.70
CA MET A 67 12.74 15.77 -8.97
C MET A 67 13.12 14.56 -9.84
N ILE A 68 13.97 14.73 -10.84
CA ILE A 68 14.45 13.64 -11.69
C ILE A 68 15.28 12.65 -10.87
N VAL A 69 16.18 13.12 -10.00
CA VAL A 69 16.95 12.24 -9.11
C VAL A 69 16.02 11.44 -8.19
N CYS A 70 15.03 12.09 -7.54
CA CYS A 70 14.04 11.40 -6.73
C CYS A 70 13.27 10.35 -7.56
N LEU A 71 12.85 10.69 -8.77
CA LEU A 71 12.16 9.76 -9.66
C LEU A 71 13.01 8.53 -9.94
N PHE A 72 14.26 8.69 -10.32
CA PHE A 72 15.17 7.57 -10.58
C PHE A 72 15.41 6.71 -9.34
N MET A 73 15.55 7.33 -8.17
CA MET A 73 15.71 6.58 -6.92
C MET A 73 14.52 5.68 -6.66
N PHE A 74 13.29 6.19 -6.81
CA PHE A 74 12.09 5.38 -6.59
C PHE A 74 11.89 4.33 -7.69
N LEU A 75 12.04 4.66 -8.95
CA LEU A 75 11.94 3.69 -10.05
C LEU A 75 12.94 2.53 -9.90
N SER A 76 14.06 2.74 -9.20
CA SER A 76 15.04 1.68 -8.94
C SER A 76 14.68 0.81 -7.73
N THR A 77 13.91 1.32 -6.77
CA THR A 77 13.61 0.64 -5.49
C THR A 77 12.20 0.07 -5.44
N GLN A 78 11.19 0.89 -5.62
CA GLN A 78 9.78 0.53 -5.48
C GLN A 78 8.87 1.48 -6.26
N THR A 79 7.63 1.09 -6.49
CA THR A 79 6.61 1.97 -7.06
C THR A 79 6.24 3.10 -6.07
N HIS A 80 5.93 4.27 -6.61
CA HIS A 80 5.56 5.44 -5.82
C HIS A 80 4.25 5.21 -5.07
N GLY A 81 4.31 5.15 -3.74
CA GLY A 81 3.13 5.34 -2.90
C GLY A 81 2.78 6.83 -2.77
N GLN A 82 1.59 7.15 -2.25
CA GLN A 82 1.14 8.53 -2.03
C GLN A 82 2.15 9.36 -1.23
N GLN A 83 2.67 8.79 -0.16
CA GLN A 83 3.63 9.44 0.73
C GLN A 83 4.93 9.84 0.01
N HIS A 84 5.34 9.09 -1.01
CA HIS A 84 6.57 9.38 -1.76
C HIS A 84 6.41 10.60 -2.68
N LEU A 85 5.20 10.88 -3.14
CA LEU A 85 4.90 12.03 -3.98
C LEU A 85 5.05 13.36 -3.23
N LEU A 86 5.01 13.35 -1.89
CA LEU A 86 5.30 14.52 -1.05
C LEU A 86 6.69 15.09 -1.31
N LEU A 87 7.65 14.27 -1.74
CA LEU A 87 9.02 14.71 -2.06
C LEU A 87 9.09 15.68 -3.25
N TYR A 88 8.10 15.63 -4.14
CA TYR A 88 8.04 16.51 -5.32
C TYR A 88 7.35 17.84 -5.02
N ILE A 89 6.49 17.90 -4.01
CA ILE A 89 5.65 19.07 -3.70
C ILE A 89 6.46 20.33 -3.45
N PRO A 90 7.53 20.36 -2.64
CA PRO A 90 8.30 21.58 -2.43
C PRO A 90 8.87 22.15 -3.72
N SER A 91 9.43 21.29 -4.58
CA SER A 91 9.97 21.70 -5.87
C SER A 91 8.89 22.22 -6.81
N LEU A 92 7.74 21.56 -6.86
CA LEU A 92 6.59 21.99 -7.67
C LEU A 92 6.02 23.34 -7.20
N ILE A 93 5.92 23.57 -5.89
CA ILE A 93 5.51 24.86 -5.32
C ILE A 93 6.50 25.94 -5.73
N MET A 94 7.80 25.71 -5.54
CA MET A 94 8.83 26.68 -5.91
C MET A 94 8.84 27.01 -7.39
N LEU A 95 8.72 26.01 -8.26
CA LEU A 95 8.59 26.21 -9.71
C LEU A 95 7.35 27.04 -10.05
N THR A 96 6.23 26.77 -9.40
CA THR A 96 4.99 27.52 -9.60
C THR A 96 5.15 28.98 -9.17
N LEU A 97 5.72 29.24 -7.99
CA LEU A 97 5.96 30.60 -7.49
C LEU A 97 6.92 31.38 -8.40
N ILE A 98 8.02 30.76 -8.86
CA ILE A 98 8.94 31.40 -9.81
C ILE A 98 8.23 31.71 -11.12
N SER A 99 7.41 30.78 -11.63
CA SER A 99 6.66 30.98 -12.86
C SER A 99 5.65 32.13 -12.72
N ILE A 100 4.88 32.19 -11.66
CA ILE A 100 3.88 33.24 -11.40
C ILE A 100 4.56 34.61 -11.27
N ARG A 101 5.70 34.70 -10.58
CA ARG A 101 6.44 35.96 -10.40
C ARG A 101 6.81 36.65 -11.73
N HIS A 102 6.98 35.85 -12.78
CA HIS A 102 7.37 36.36 -14.11
C HIS A 102 6.20 36.57 -15.07
N ILE A 103 4.97 36.26 -14.63
CA ILE A 103 3.78 36.49 -15.42
C ILE A 103 3.38 37.97 -15.29
N THR A 104 3.50 38.68 -16.42
CA THR A 104 3.16 40.12 -16.48
C THR A 104 1.76 40.37 -17.04
N LYS A 105 1.10 39.35 -17.57
CA LYS A 105 -0.21 39.47 -18.21
C LYS A 105 -1.32 39.05 -17.27
N GLU A 106 -2.23 39.96 -16.95
CA GLU A 106 -3.35 39.69 -16.03
C GLU A 106 -4.22 38.51 -16.49
N TRP A 107 -4.50 38.41 -17.79
CA TRP A 107 -5.28 37.30 -18.32
C TRP A 107 -4.62 35.92 -18.09
N ALA A 108 -3.29 35.87 -18.04
CA ALA A 108 -2.57 34.63 -17.75
C ALA A 108 -2.70 34.24 -16.25
N LEU A 109 -2.71 35.23 -15.36
CA LEU A 109 -2.99 34.99 -13.94
C LEU A 109 -4.43 34.51 -13.73
N VAL A 110 -5.40 35.11 -14.43
CA VAL A 110 -6.78 34.63 -14.42
C VAL A 110 -6.87 33.17 -14.92
N GLY A 111 -6.18 32.85 -16.03
CA GLY A 111 -6.15 31.49 -16.57
C GLY A 111 -5.57 30.47 -15.58
N ILE A 112 -4.47 30.81 -14.90
CA ILE A 112 -3.87 29.94 -13.87
C ILE A 112 -4.81 29.79 -12.67
N SER A 113 -5.46 30.88 -12.23
CA SER A 113 -6.41 30.82 -11.11
C SER A 113 -7.62 29.96 -11.44
N LEU A 114 -8.14 30.04 -12.67
CA LEU A 114 -9.23 29.18 -13.13
C LEU A 114 -8.78 27.71 -13.21
N LEU A 115 -7.58 27.43 -13.72
CA LEU A 115 -7.03 26.08 -13.75
C LEU A 115 -6.86 25.51 -12.33
N ALA A 116 -6.33 26.31 -11.40
CA ALA A 116 -6.21 25.93 -10.00
C ALA A 116 -7.56 25.67 -9.35
N LEU A 117 -8.58 26.50 -9.66
CA LEU A 117 -9.94 26.31 -9.17
C LEU A 117 -10.55 25.02 -9.71
N VAL A 118 -10.47 24.79 -11.03
CA VAL A 118 -10.96 23.53 -11.65
C VAL A 118 -10.27 22.32 -11.04
N HIS A 119 -8.96 22.42 -10.82
CA HIS A 119 -8.20 21.38 -10.17
C HIS A 119 -8.68 21.13 -8.73
N SER A 120 -8.82 22.19 -7.93
CA SER A 120 -9.31 22.09 -6.55
C SER A 120 -10.70 21.47 -6.50
N VAL A 121 -11.62 21.93 -7.34
CA VAL A 121 -12.99 21.38 -7.43
C VAL A 121 -12.92 19.89 -7.81
N ASN A 122 -12.10 19.50 -8.79
CA ASN A 122 -11.97 18.09 -9.19
C ASN A 122 -11.41 17.21 -8.06
N VAL A 123 -10.54 17.77 -7.23
CA VAL A 123 -9.94 17.07 -6.08
C VAL A 123 -10.95 16.94 -4.93
N TYR A 124 -11.74 17.98 -4.67
CA TYR A 124 -12.67 18.02 -3.52
C TYR A 124 -14.09 17.53 -3.82
N ILE A 125 -14.42 17.19 -5.08
CA ILE A 125 -15.71 16.54 -5.36
C ILE A 125 -15.73 15.18 -4.65
N PRO A 126 -16.68 14.93 -3.75
CA PRO A 126 -16.79 13.65 -3.05
C PRO A 126 -16.97 12.52 -4.07
N ARG A 127 -16.07 11.59 -4.07
CA ARG A 127 -16.10 10.39 -4.89
C ARG A 127 -15.67 9.23 -4.03
N THR A 128 -16.28 8.09 -4.24
CA THR A 128 -15.88 6.82 -3.65
C THR A 128 -15.53 5.83 -4.75
N GLN A 129 -14.78 4.81 -4.41
CA GLN A 129 -14.52 3.66 -5.28
C GLN A 129 -14.85 2.38 -4.52
N PRO A 130 -15.33 1.33 -5.20
CA PRO A 130 -15.46 0.01 -4.60
C PRO A 130 -14.11 -0.48 -4.07
N HIS A 131 -14.12 -1.20 -2.95
CA HIS A 131 -12.89 -1.67 -2.29
C HIS A 131 -12.10 -2.68 -3.14
N ASN A 132 -12.75 -3.39 -4.06
CA ASN A 132 -12.16 -4.39 -4.95
C ASN A 132 -11.58 -3.81 -6.26
N ILE A 133 -11.70 -2.50 -6.52
CA ILE A 133 -11.20 -1.87 -7.75
C ILE A 133 -9.97 -1.03 -7.47
N GLN A 134 -8.79 -1.54 -7.84
CA GLN A 134 -7.52 -0.84 -7.65
C GLN A 134 -6.75 -0.55 -8.92
N GLU A 135 -7.30 -0.90 -10.07
CA GLU A 135 -6.57 -0.77 -11.33
C GLU A 135 -6.48 0.67 -11.82
N ILE A 136 -5.25 1.18 -11.93
CA ILE A 136 -4.97 2.48 -12.53
C ILE A 136 -4.84 2.30 -14.05
N LYS A 137 -5.94 2.51 -14.78
CA LYS A 137 -6.00 2.21 -16.22
C LYS A 137 -5.28 3.26 -17.07
N HIS A 138 -5.37 4.55 -16.75
CA HIS A 138 -4.95 5.63 -17.64
C HIS A 138 -4.13 6.71 -16.95
N MET A 139 -3.27 7.39 -17.73
CA MET A 139 -2.64 8.64 -17.33
C MET A 139 -3.69 9.76 -17.27
N ALA A 140 -3.50 10.72 -16.36
CA ALA A 140 -4.43 11.82 -16.17
C ALA A 140 -3.90 13.13 -16.76
N LEU A 141 -4.68 13.79 -17.61
CA LEU A 141 -4.38 15.13 -18.11
C LEU A 141 -4.45 16.18 -17.01
N ILE A 142 -5.48 16.08 -16.17
CA ILE A 142 -5.71 16.94 -15.01
C ILE A 142 -5.56 16.05 -13.76
N PRO A 143 -4.97 16.56 -12.67
CA PRO A 143 -4.88 15.80 -11.44
C PRO A 143 -6.21 15.21 -11.01
N ASN A 144 -6.14 13.97 -10.56
CA ASN A 144 -7.27 13.22 -10.05
C ASN A 144 -6.79 12.39 -8.85
N PHE A 145 -7.62 12.17 -7.84
CA PHE A 145 -7.25 11.24 -6.79
C PHE A 145 -7.04 9.84 -7.35
N SER A 146 -5.87 9.28 -7.09
CA SER A 146 -5.57 7.89 -7.44
C SER A 146 -6.13 6.92 -6.41
N MET A 147 -6.31 7.38 -5.17
CA MET A 147 -6.93 6.64 -4.09
C MET A 147 -8.12 7.44 -3.57
N LEU A 148 -9.28 7.17 -4.12
CA LEU A 148 -10.53 7.69 -3.59
C LEU A 148 -10.84 6.98 -2.26
N PRO A 149 -11.59 7.64 -1.36
CA PRO A 149 -12.14 6.94 -0.21
C PRO A 149 -12.86 5.66 -0.67
N VAL A 150 -12.54 4.55 -0.04
CA VAL A 150 -13.12 3.26 -0.38
C VAL A 150 -14.53 3.21 0.19
N SER A 151 -15.50 2.88 -0.65
CA SER A 151 -16.84 2.53 -0.22
C SER A 151 -16.91 1.02 -0.04
N ARG A 152 -17.34 0.58 1.11
CA ARG A 152 -17.54 -0.84 1.44
C ARG A 152 -19.03 -1.09 1.58
N ASP A 153 -19.51 -2.05 0.84
CA ASP A 153 -20.88 -2.59 0.92
C ASP A 153 -20.96 -3.83 1.83
N ASP A 154 -19.80 -4.41 2.18
CA ASP A 154 -19.61 -5.54 3.10
C ASP A 154 -19.28 -5.12 4.55
N THR A 155 -19.62 -3.89 4.94
CA THR A 155 -19.30 -3.35 6.28
C THR A 155 -19.98 -4.16 7.39
N ASP A 156 -21.24 -4.55 7.19
CA ASP A 156 -21.99 -5.29 8.19
C ASP A 156 -21.42 -6.70 8.42
N GLU A 157 -20.92 -7.33 7.34
CA GLU A 157 -20.27 -8.64 7.40
C GLU A 157 -18.92 -8.55 8.13
N ILE A 158 -18.12 -7.51 7.87
CA ILE A 158 -16.85 -7.27 8.58
C ILE A 158 -17.12 -7.01 10.07
N LEU A 159 -18.12 -6.20 10.41
CA LEU A 159 -18.51 -5.95 11.80
C LEU A 159 -19.01 -7.22 12.48
N ALA A 160 -19.79 -8.05 11.79
CA ALA A 160 -20.25 -9.34 12.31
C ALA A 160 -19.07 -10.30 12.55
N LEU A 161 -18.11 -10.36 11.62
CA LEU A 161 -16.87 -11.13 11.80
C LEU A 161 -16.10 -10.63 13.03
N LYS A 162 -15.87 -9.31 13.13
CA LYS A 162 -15.16 -8.70 14.27
C LYS A 162 -15.84 -9.08 15.60
N LYS A 163 -17.15 -8.98 15.68
CA LYS A 163 -17.91 -9.35 16.88
C LYS A 163 -17.76 -10.83 17.24
N LYS A 164 -17.74 -11.73 16.24
CA LYS A 164 -17.46 -13.16 16.48
C LYS A 164 -16.05 -13.35 17.06
N LEU A 165 -15.03 -12.69 16.47
CA LEU A 165 -13.65 -12.75 16.95
C LEU A 165 -13.54 -12.25 18.38
N ASP A 166 -14.19 -11.12 18.71
CA ASP A 166 -14.20 -10.54 20.06
C ASP A 166 -14.83 -11.46 21.13
N THR A 167 -15.73 -12.34 20.74
CA THR A 167 -16.33 -13.32 21.66
C THR A 167 -15.56 -14.63 21.75
N THR A 168 -14.73 -14.95 20.75
CA THR A 168 -14.06 -16.24 20.63
C THR A 168 -12.59 -16.18 21.04
N VAL A 169 -11.87 -15.12 20.66
CA VAL A 169 -10.47 -14.94 21.05
C VAL A 169 -10.42 -14.54 22.52
N TYR A 170 -9.73 -15.31 23.36
CA TYR A 170 -9.60 -15.01 24.78
C TYR A 170 -8.79 -13.76 25.05
N ASP A 171 -9.08 -13.13 26.19
CA ASP A 171 -8.36 -11.94 26.62
C ASP A 171 -6.89 -12.28 26.90
N GLY A 172 -5.97 -11.55 26.30
CA GLY A 172 -4.54 -11.80 26.38
C GLY A 172 -3.96 -12.72 25.29
N ASP A 173 -4.80 -13.42 24.51
CA ASP A 173 -4.35 -14.21 23.37
C ASP A 173 -4.09 -13.36 22.14
N THR A 174 -3.19 -13.82 21.28
CA THR A 174 -2.80 -13.15 20.05
C THR A 174 -3.57 -13.71 18.85
N LEU A 175 -3.99 -12.81 17.96
CA LEU A 175 -4.66 -13.13 16.69
C LEU A 175 -3.80 -12.67 15.51
N GLY A 176 -3.38 -13.59 14.67
CA GLY A 176 -2.74 -13.29 13.39
C GLY A 176 -3.75 -13.34 12.24
N VAL A 177 -3.59 -12.47 11.24
CA VAL A 177 -4.47 -12.40 10.06
C VAL A 177 -3.69 -12.81 8.82
N LEU A 178 -4.01 -13.97 8.23
CA LEU A 178 -3.44 -14.47 6.97
C LEU A 178 -4.21 -13.93 5.78
N ALA A 179 -4.20 -12.62 5.64
CA ALA A 179 -4.77 -11.89 4.52
C ALA A 179 -4.12 -10.51 4.44
N SER A 180 -3.80 -10.05 3.23
CA SER A 180 -3.19 -8.74 3.00
C SER A 180 -3.81 -7.99 1.83
N SER A 181 -5.04 -8.32 1.44
CA SER A 181 -5.76 -7.62 0.38
C SER A 181 -6.54 -6.42 0.92
N PHE A 182 -7.10 -5.64 0.02
CA PHE A 182 -8.00 -4.54 0.39
C PHE A 182 -9.41 -5.02 0.75
N THR A 183 -9.72 -6.27 0.51
CA THR A 183 -10.96 -6.88 0.98
C THR A 183 -10.84 -7.32 2.43
N LEU A 184 -9.70 -7.92 2.80
CA LEU A 184 -9.40 -8.33 4.17
C LEU A 184 -7.91 -8.20 4.47
N ASN A 185 -7.59 -7.56 5.58
CA ASN A 185 -6.28 -7.49 6.21
C ASN A 185 -6.42 -7.11 7.69
N GLU A 186 -5.32 -7.09 8.41
CA GLU A 186 -5.31 -6.74 9.85
C GLU A 186 -5.84 -5.32 10.12
N ASP A 187 -5.45 -4.34 9.29
CA ASP A 187 -5.87 -2.95 9.47
C ASP A 187 -7.38 -2.76 9.31
N ILE A 188 -8.01 -3.53 8.41
CA ILE A 188 -9.47 -3.51 8.23
C ILE A 188 -10.16 -3.97 9.51
N LEU A 189 -9.67 -5.03 10.13
CA LEU A 189 -10.24 -5.53 11.40
C LEU A 189 -9.98 -4.58 12.56
N ILE A 190 -8.78 -4.01 12.68
CA ILE A 190 -8.43 -3.04 13.72
C ILE A 190 -9.29 -1.78 13.60
N ASN A 191 -9.59 -1.34 12.38
CA ASN A 191 -10.32 -0.10 12.12
C ASN A 191 -11.83 -0.32 11.89
N ALA A 192 -12.35 -1.53 12.03
CA ALA A 192 -13.75 -1.84 11.75
C ALA A 192 -14.76 -1.11 12.68
N GLU A 193 -14.35 -0.65 13.86
CA GLU A 193 -15.24 -0.02 14.87
C GLU A 193 -15.01 1.46 15.23
N PRO A 194 -14.30 2.31 14.49
CA PRO A 194 -14.04 3.69 14.93
C PRO A 194 -15.32 4.52 15.10
N SER A 195 -16.42 4.14 14.46
CA SER A 195 -17.71 4.84 14.52
C SER A 195 -18.43 4.70 15.86
N LEU A 196 -18.08 3.71 16.68
CA LEU A 196 -18.74 3.44 17.96
C LEU A 196 -17.97 4.01 19.16
N GLY A 197 -16.79 4.60 18.96
CA GLY A 197 -16.01 5.25 20.03
C GLY A 197 -15.44 4.28 21.09
N VAL A 198 -15.62 2.99 20.90
CA VAL A 198 -15.12 1.95 21.81
C VAL A 198 -14.03 1.17 21.07
N LYS A 199 -12.77 1.40 21.43
CA LYS A 199 -11.71 0.47 21.05
C LYS A 199 -11.99 -0.87 21.74
N SER A 200 -12.15 -1.93 20.95
CA SER A 200 -12.13 -3.27 21.49
C SER A 200 -10.78 -3.48 22.20
N ILE A 201 -10.82 -3.99 23.44
CA ILE A 201 -9.61 -4.34 24.23
C ILE A 201 -8.71 -5.29 23.41
N ARG A 202 -9.27 -6.02 22.45
CA ARG A 202 -8.63 -7.05 21.63
C ARG A 202 -7.93 -6.54 20.38
N ASP A 203 -8.15 -5.29 19.97
CA ASP A 203 -7.41 -4.70 18.82
C ASP A 203 -5.90 -4.65 19.08
N ASN A 204 -5.49 -4.56 20.35
CA ASN A 204 -4.08 -4.60 20.73
C ASN A 204 -3.46 -6.01 20.65
N ASN A 205 -4.26 -7.04 20.49
CA ASN A 205 -3.82 -8.44 20.42
C ASN A 205 -3.75 -8.94 18.96
N ILE A 206 -4.18 -8.13 17.99
CA ILE A 206 -3.96 -8.43 16.57
C ILE A 206 -2.49 -8.15 16.27
N VAL A 207 -1.79 -9.17 15.80
CA VAL A 207 -0.35 -9.11 15.50
C VAL A 207 -0.12 -9.29 14.02
N SER A 208 0.84 -8.53 13.48
CA SER A 208 1.23 -8.65 12.08
C SER A 208 1.91 -9.99 11.84
N LEU A 209 1.40 -10.74 10.87
CA LEU A 209 2.06 -11.93 10.33
C LEU A 209 2.99 -11.57 9.17
N PRO A 210 3.98 -12.43 8.85
CA PRO A 210 4.80 -12.26 7.66
C PRO A 210 3.92 -12.23 6.39
N GLN A 211 4.09 -11.20 5.57
CA GLN A 211 3.29 -11.00 4.37
C GLN A 211 4.14 -10.89 3.09
N VAL A 212 5.38 -10.40 3.21
CA VAL A 212 6.24 -10.07 2.07
C VAL A 212 7.52 -10.86 2.14
N ASP A 213 7.70 -11.83 1.23
CA ASP A 213 8.79 -12.82 1.24
C ASP A 213 10.19 -12.21 1.34
N SER A 214 10.43 -11.10 0.65
CA SER A 214 11.74 -10.44 0.66
C SER A 214 12.02 -9.60 1.92
N ARG A 215 10.96 -9.14 2.61
CA ARG A 215 11.04 -8.23 3.76
C ARG A 215 10.85 -8.97 5.08
N ASP A 216 9.82 -9.79 5.15
CA ASP A 216 9.32 -10.39 6.40
C ASP A 216 9.88 -11.81 6.55
N ARG A 217 11.19 -11.89 6.80
CA ARG A 217 11.92 -13.17 6.88
C ARG A 217 11.78 -13.90 8.21
N ASP A 218 11.33 -13.20 9.24
CA ASP A 218 11.05 -13.81 10.53
C ASP A 218 9.64 -14.41 10.49
N LEU A 219 9.59 -15.73 10.42
CA LEU A 219 8.34 -16.50 10.42
C LEU A 219 7.84 -16.84 11.82
N THR A 220 8.57 -16.48 12.87
CA THR A 220 8.22 -16.79 14.27
C THR A 220 6.79 -16.37 14.63
N PRO A 221 6.29 -15.18 14.24
CA PRO A 221 4.90 -14.82 14.54
C PRO A 221 3.87 -15.82 14.02
N LEU A 222 4.12 -16.43 12.85
CA LEU A 222 3.21 -17.41 12.25
C LEU A 222 3.12 -18.70 13.08
N TYR A 223 4.17 -19.04 13.83
CA TYR A 223 4.24 -20.25 14.66
C TYR A 223 3.84 -20.03 16.13
N THR A 224 3.71 -18.78 16.56
CA THR A 224 3.54 -18.46 17.99
C THR A 224 2.20 -17.86 18.34
N VAL A 225 1.43 -17.36 17.36
CA VAL A 225 0.09 -16.78 17.64
C VAL A 225 -0.88 -17.83 18.15
N ASN A 226 -1.77 -17.41 19.05
CA ASN A 226 -2.79 -18.29 19.63
C ASN A 226 -3.91 -18.61 18.63
N TYR A 227 -4.27 -17.61 17.82
CA TYR A 227 -5.30 -17.74 16.79
C TYR A 227 -4.78 -17.25 15.45
N VAL A 228 -5.22 -17.91 14.38
CA VAL A 228 -4.96 -17.51 12.99
C VAL A 228 -6.28 -17.37 12.25
N LEU A 229 -6.54 -16.19 11.72
CA LEU A 229 -7.66 -15.94 10.80
C LEU A 229 -7.15 -16.15 9.37
N VAL A 230 -7.74 -17.09 8.67
CA VAL A 230 -7.33 -17.53 7.33
C VAL A 230 -8.39 -17.16 6.32
N ALA A 231 -8.00 -16.56 5.22
CA ALA A 231 -8.88 -16.19 4.11
C ALA A 231 -8.55 -16.98 2.83
N SER A 232 -9.51 -17.71 2.28
CA SER A 232 -9.35 -18.51 1.08
C SER A 232 -10.36 -18.11 -0.01
N PRO A 233 -9.90 -17.86 -1.27
CA PRO A 233 -8.51 -17.95 -1.76
C PRO A 233 -7.60 -16.95 -1.07
N ALA A 234 -6.28 -17.22 -1.08
CA ALA A 234 -5.27 -16.38 -0.45
C ALA A 234 -5.43 -14.91 -0.89
N GLN A 235 -5.47 -14.02 0.09
CA GLN A 235 -5.69 -12.60 -0.12
C GLN A 235 -4.35 -11.87 -0.16
N THR A 236 -3.92 -11.47 -1.36
CA THR A 236 -2.64 -10.77 -1.60
C THR A 236 -2.89 -9.47 -2.36
N HIS A 237 -1.96 -8.51 -2.29
CA HIS A 237 -2.08 -7.21 -2.97
C HIS A 237 -0.80 -6.78 -3.72
N LEU A 238 0.27 -7.53 -3.58
CA LEU A 238 1.53 -7.27 -4.25
C LEU A 238 1.66 -8.04 -5.56
N ALA A 239 2.79 -7.88 -6.24
CA ALA A 239 3.08 -8.60 -7.45
C ALA A 239 3.10 -10.11 -7.20
N GLU A 240 2.65 -10.90 -8.16
CA GLU A 240 2.66 -12.37 -8.13
C GLU A 240 4.04 -12.90 -7.70
N GLY A 241 4.06 -13.88 -6.80
CA GLY A 241 5.27 -14.46 -6.25
C GLY A 241 6.02 -13.59 -5.22
N SER A 242 5.40 -12.50 -4.73
CA SER A 242 6.00 -11.65 -3.70
C SER A 242 5.43 -11.89 -2.30
N GLN A 243 4.37 -12.69 -2.21
CA GLN A 243 3.64 -13.02 -0.98
C GLN A 243 3.41 -14.54 -0.86
N THR A 244 4.37 -15.33 -1.32
CA THR A 244 4.34 -16.81 -1.28
C THR A 244 4.13 -17.32 0.14
N VAL A 245 4.65 -16.61 1.15
CA VAL A 245 4.43 -16.95 2.56
C VAL A 245 2.94 -16.95 2.93
N VAL A 246 2.17 -15.98 2.44
CA VAL A 246 0.71 -15.92 2.67
C VAL A 246 0.01 -17.06 1.92
N GLU A 247 0.36 -17.26 0.64
CA GLU A 247 -0.25 -18.28 -0.21
C GLU A 247 -0.01 -19.69 0.34
N GLU A 248 1.23 -20.01 0.71
CA GLU A 248 1.61 -21.31 1.27
C GLU A 248 1.05 -21.54 2.68
N ALA A 249 0.97 -20.49 3.52
CA ALA A 249 0.35 -20.61 4.83
C ALA A 249 -1.15 -20.86 4.69
N VAL A 250 -1.88 -20.10 3.87
CA VAL A 250 -3.29 -20.35 3.58
C VAL A 250 -3.50 -21.77 3.08
N ASN A 251 -2.66 -22.24 2.15
CA ASN A 251 -2.73 -23.60 1.64
C ASN A 251 -2.52 -24.65 2.74
N SER A 252 -1.57 -24.42 3.68
CA SER A 252 -1.37 -25.32 4.82
C SER A 252 -2.60 -25.40 5.71
N PHE A 253 -3.20 -24.26 6.10
CA PHE A 253 -4.38 -24.24 6.96
C PHE A 253 -5.61 -24.83 6.28
N MET A 254 -5.84 -24.54 5.02
CA MET A 254 -7.01 -25.07 4.29
C MET A 254 -6.92 -26.58 4.04
N ASN A 255 -5.72 -27.15 4.03
CA ASN A 255 -5.47 -28.60 3.88
C ASN A 255 -5.14 -29.31 5.20
N TYR A 256 -5.15 -28.61 6.32
CA TYR A 256 -4.80 -29.15 7.65
C TYR A 256 -3.43 -29.86 7.67
N ALA A 257 -2.45 -29.23 7.02
CA ALA A 257 -1.12 -29.81 6.81
C ALA A 257 -0.01 -28.92 7.40
N ASP A 258 1.17 -29.49 7.58
CA ASP A 258 2.38 -28.80 8.05
C ASP A 258 2.12 -27.97 9.31
N ILE A 259 2.37 -26.66 9.29
CA ILE A 259 2.18 -25.76 10.44
C ILE A 259 0.74 -25.77 10.95
N ALA A 260 -0.25 -26.02 10.11
CA ALA A 260 -1.65 -26.07 10.52
C ALA A 260 -1.99 -27.28 11.40
N THR A 261 -1.15 -28.29 11.46
CA THR A 261 -1.37 -29.48 12.32
C THR A 261 -1.34 -29.15 13.81
N ALA A 262 -0.77 -28.00 14.19
CA ALA A 262 -0.74 -27.51 15.57
C ALA A 262 -2.02 -26.76 15.97
N TYR A 263 -2.94 -26.56 15.03
CA TYR A 263 -4.15 -25.78 15.19
C TYR A 263 -5.41 -26.63 14.98
N GLU A 264 -6.49 -26.22 15.60
CA GLU A 264 -7.84 -26.76 15.38
C GLU A 264 -8.74 -25.65 14.83
N GLU A 265 -9.58 -25.98 13.86
CA GLU A 265 -10.58 -25.05 13.33
C GLU A 265 -11.63 -24.72 14.39
N VAL A 266 -12.06 -23.46 14.42
CA VAL A 266 -13.15 -22.94 15.23
C VAL A 266 -14.37 -22.74 14.32
N PRO A 267 -15.23 -23.74 14.15
CA PRO A 267 -16.28 -23.73 13.10
C PRO A 267 -17.29 -22.59 13.25
N GLU A 268 -17.53 -22.12 14.48
CA GLU A 268 -18.48 -21.03 14.76
C GLU A 268 -18.07 -19.72 14.11
N CYS A 269 -16.77 -19.57 13.80
CA CYS A 269 -16.21 -18.38 13.18
C CYS A 269 -16.15 -18.44 11.66
N GLU A 270 -16.49 -19.59 11.05
CA GLU A 270 -16.53 -19.68 9.58
C GLU A 270 -17.56 -18.68 9.03
N THR A 271 -17.14 -17.93 8.00
CA THR A 271 -17.99 -16.96 7.31
C THR A 271 -17.51 -16.75 5.87
N VAL A 272 -18.40 -16.21 5.03
CA VAL A 272 -18.05 -15.83 3.66
C VAL A 272 -18.32 -14.34 3.47
N ILE A 273 -17.31 -13.59 3.02
CA ILE A 273 -17.39 -12.16 2.74
C ILE A 273 -16.84 -11.95 1.33
N ASP A 274 -17.63 -11.33 0.46
CA ASP A 274 -17.25 -11.01 -0.93
C ASP A 274 -16.67 -12.24 -1.70
N GLY A 275 -17.27 -13.43 -1.46
CA GLY A 275 -16.83 -14.69 -2.07
C GLY A 275 -15.58 -15.32 -1.46
N ILE A 276 -15.03 -14.73 -0.40
CA ILE A 276 -13.87 -15.23 0.33
C ILE A 276 -14.36 -16.03 1.54
N THR A 277 -13.95 -17.28 1.64
CA THR A 277 -14.17 -18.09 2.83
C THR A 277 -13.16 -17.73 3.91
N ILE A 278 -13.64 -17.36 5.08
CA ILE A 278 -12.82 -16.96 6.22
C ILE A 278 -13.04 -17.98 7.34
N LYS A 279 -11.94 -18.51 7.88
CA LYS A 279 -11.91 -19.49 8.96
C LYS A 279 -10.99 -19.03 10.07
N LEU A 280 -11.33 -19.35 11.31
CA LEU A 280 -10.50 -19.14 12.48
C LEU A 280 -9.92 -20.47 12.95
N PHE A 281 -8.63 -20.46 13.26
CA PHE A 281 -7.92 -21.60 13.82
C PHE A 281 -7.33 -21.23 15.18
N HIS A 282 -7.44 -22.13 16.17
CA HIS A 282 -6.88 -21.97 17.50
C HIS A 282 -5.71 -22.93 17.69
N ARG A 283 -4.59 -22.45 18.20
CA ARG A 283 -3.41 -23.25 18.48
C ARG A 283 -3.64 -24.13 19.72
N VAL A 284 -3.56 -25.44 19.54
CA VAL A 284 -3.79 -26.43 20.60
C VAL A 284 -2.51 -27.11 21.10
N ARG A 285 -1.42 -26.94 20.36
CA ARG A 285 -0.09 -27.47 20.73
C ARG A 285 1.01 -26.66 20.06
N ASP A 286 2.26 -26.92 20.46
CA ASP A 286 3.41 -26.36 19.74
C ASP A 286 3.63 -27.12 18.42
N GLU A 287 4.11 -26.42 17.42
CA GLU A 287 4.43 -26.99 16.11
C GLU A 287 5.63 -27.96 16.21
N HIS A 288 5.55 -29.05 15.46
CA HIS A 288 6.69 -29.94 15.31
C HIS A 288 7.73 -29.32 14.38
N GLN A 289 9.00 -29.42 14.74
CA GLN A 289 10.12 -28.91 13.91
C GLN A 289 10.13 -29.51 12.51
N ALA A 290 9.62 -30.72 12.33
CA ALA A 290 9.50 -31.35 11.00
C ALA A 290 8.46 -30.63 10.13
N ASP A 291 7.34 -30.20 10.71
CA ASP A 291 6.26 -29.50 10.01
C ASP A 291 6.71 -28.10 9.61
N ILE A 292 7.40 -27.37 10.50
CA ILE A 292 8.02 -26.09 10.20
C ILE A 292 9.01 -26.22 9.03
N LYS A 293 9.92 -27.19 9.08
CA LYS A 293 10.90 -27.42 7.99
C LYS A 293 10.22 -27.77 6.67
N THR A 294 9.13 -28.52 6.70
CA THR A 294 8.36 -28.87 5.50
C THR A 294 7.71 -27.64 4.89
N PHE A 295 7.13 -26.78 5.72
CA PHE A 295 6.56 -25.50 5.31
C PHE A 295 7.63 -24.57 4.72
N GLU A 296 8.72 -24.33 5.44
CA GLU A 296 9.81 -23.46 5.00
C GLU A 296 10.46 -23.95 3.69
N ALA A 297 10.58 -25.27 3.50
CA ALA A 297 11.11 -25.85 2.27
C ALA A 297 10.24 -25.55 1.03
N ARG A 298 8.97 -25.20 1.20
CA ARG A 298 8.11 -24.75 0.11
C ARG A 298 8.30 -23.26 -0.23
N LEU A 299 8.59 -22.44 0.77
CA LEU A 299 8.80 -21.00 0.58
C LEU A 299 10.08 -20.68 -0.21
N TYR A 300 11.09 -21.56 -0.12
CA TYR A 300 12.42 -21.30 -0.68
C TYR A 300 12.75 -22.16 -1.92
N LYS A 301 11.72 -22.69 -2.56
CA LYS A 301 11.86 -23.39 -3.86
C LYS A 301 11.88 -22.39 -5.02
#